data_2d17ee6c49faa94867b9b7cd8c5c5d05
#
_entry.id   2d17ee6c49faa94867b9b7cd8c5c5d05
#
_cell.length_a   1.000
_cell.length_b   1.000
_cell.length_c   1.000
_cell.angle_alpha   90.00
_cell.angle_beta   90.00
_cell.angle_gamma   90.00
#
_symmetry.space_group_name_H-M   'P 1'
#
loop_
_entity.id
_entity.type
_entity.pdbx_description
1 polymer ?
#
loop_
_entity_poly.entity_id
_entity_poly.type
_entity_poly.pdbx_seq_one_letter_code
_entity_poly.pdbx_strand_id
1 'polypeptide(L)'
;MKFIVALLLLTFFSTAQAQSIFIDPQDGFLDGSEWLLKHKGFLPVPIIITEPAVGYGLGVALVFMHETEDSKNSTAQKFIAPTVYGVLGAATENGTQLGGGFFMHNWDHDHWRYLGAAMAASINLDFYGNSGFQSQRQFDLGYNLKGWLMFHDLRRRFEDSNFFLGLRYIYSDLNVSFENVPPPLAALDPEQENRNGGASVLISYDSRNNTLSPDNGFLAEYRYNIYSENLGGDLNYHTQDLDLQGYFRVNPQWGLATRWLNNWIDDNGPFYAKPFINLRGIPKMRYQGDVATSLEGEARYSPHPRWQILGFGGVGKAGDEFSDLSSAETASSYGLGFRYLIARLLGFQMGLDVARGPEETVFYIQAGGPWTF
;
A
#
# COMPACT_ATOMS: atom_id res chain seq x y z
N MET A 1 1.11 14.90 37.34
CA MET A 1 1.83 15.23 36.10
C MET A 1 0.98 15.16 34.82
N LYS A 2 -0.37 15.25 34.94
CA LYS A 2 -1.30 15.18 33.77
C LYS A 2 -1.92 16.53 33.40
N PHE A 3 -1.57 17.63 34.05
CA PHE A 3 -2.14 18.97 33.79
C PHE A 3 -1.20 19.96 33.08
N ILE A 4 0.06 19.63 32.85
CA ILE A 4 1.04 20.54 32.22
C ILE A 4 1.07 20.42 30.70
N VAL A 5 0.62 19.31 30.11
CA VAL A 5 0.61 19.11 28.65
C VAL A 5 -0.56 19.84 27.95
N ALA A 6 -1.63 20.11 28.69
CA ALA A 6 -2.80 20.84 28.13
C ALA A 6 -2.60 22.36 28.05
N LEU A 7 -1.64 22.92 28.75
CA LEU A 7 -1.40 24.38 28.79
C LEU A 7 -0.42 24.89 27.73
N LEU A 8 0.33 24.00 27.08
CA LEU A 8 1.29 24.35 26.00
C LEU A 8 0.68 24.44 24.60
N LEU A 9 -0.58 24.04 24.44
CA LEU A 9 -1.31 24.13 23.16
C LEU A 9 -2.14 25.42 23.02
N LEU A 10 -2.16 26.30 24.00
CA LEU A 10 -3.04 27.49 23.99
C LEU A 10 -2.31 28.83 23.82
N THR A 11 -1.00 28.88 23.60
CA THR A 11 -0.24 30.14 23.53
C THR A 11 0.25 30.57 22.15
N PHE A 12 -0.25 29.99 21.06
CA PHE A 12 0.09 30.41 19.69
C PHE A 12 -1.06 31.06 18.92
N PHE A 13 -1.86 31.92 19.56
CA PHE A 13 -2.71 32.84 18.83
C PHE A 13 -2.16 34.27 18.91
N SER A 14 -1.06 34.50 18.20
CA SER A 14 -0.66 35.86 17.81
C SER A 14 -1.29 36.16 16.47
N THR A 15 -2.20 37.11 16.43
CA THR A 15 -2.86 37.65 15.23
C THR A 15 -1.84 38.42 14.38
N ALA A 16 -1.07 37.71 13.57
CA ALA A 16 -0.50 38.28 12.36
C ALA A 16 -1.43 37.89 11.23
N GLN A 17 -1.88 38.84 10.40
CA GLN A 17 -2.49 38.60 9.09
C GLN A 17 -1.42 38.06 8.09
N ALA A 18 -0.76 36.99 8.45
CA ALA A 18 -0.14 36.14 7.48
C ALA A 18 -1.29 35.29 6.90
N GLN A 19 -1.59 35.42 5.62
CA GLN A 19 -2.38 34.42 4.92
C GLN A 19 -1.75 33.08 5.29
N SER A 20 -2.49 32.28 6.06
CA SER A 20 -1.96 30.99 6.53
C SER A 20 -1.69 30.16 5.30
N ILE A 21 -0.44 29.78 5.07
CA ILE A 21 -0.02 28.88 3.99
C ILE A 21 -0.80 27.55 3.97
N PHE A 22 -1.56 27.28 5.04
CA PHE A 22 -2.39 26.10 5.24
C PHE A 22 -3.88 26.36 5.05
N ILE A 23 -4.29 27.53 4.55
CA ILE A 23 -5.69 27.85 4.26
C ILE A 23 -5.83 28.14 2.76
N ASP A 24 -6.68 27.36 2.08
CA ASP A 24 -6.98 27.59 0.68
C ASP A 24 -7.75 28.91 0.51
N PRO A 25 -7.24 29.85 -0.29
CA PRO A 25 -7.91 31.13 -0.51
C PRO A 25 -9.24 31.02 -1.28
N GLN A 26 -9.51 29.87 -1.94
CA GLN A 26 -10.74 29.66 -2.70
C GLN A 26 -11.93 29.25 -1.84
N ASP A 27 -11.71 28.44 -0.81
CA ASP A 27 -12.79 27.89 0.00
C ASP A 27 -12.63 28.10 1.52
N GLY A 28 -11.48 28.62 1.95
CA GLY A 28 -11.19 28.91 3.36
C GLY A 28 -10.94 27.69 4.23
N PHE A 29 -10.82 26.50 3.64
CA PHE A 29 -10.54 25.27 4.37
C PHE A 29 -9.04 24.99 4.49
N LEU A 30 -8.68 24.10 5.42
CA LEU A 30 -7.32 23.59 5.59
C LEU A 30 -6.83 22.94 4.29
N ASP A 31 -5.68 23.39 3.79
CA ASP A 31 -5.08 22.91 2.56
C ASP A 31 -3.55 22.97 2.64
N GLY A 32 -2.91 21.83 2.41
CA GLY A 32 -1.45 21.71 2.40
C GLY A 32 -0.81 21.91 1.03
N SER A 33 -1.57 22.19 -0.03
CA SER A 33 -1.05 22.25 -1.41
C SER A 33 0.07 23.25 -1.57
N GLU A 34 -0.16 24.51 -1.14
CA GLU A 34 0.85 25.55 -1.30
C GLU A 34 2.12 25.25 -0.50
N TRP A 35 1.95 24.73 0.69
CA TRP A 35 3.07 24.35 1.52
C TRP A 35 3.86 23.18 0.91
N LEU A 36 3.17 22.15 0.39
CA LEU A 36 3.78 21.01 -0.29
C LEU A 36 4.54 21.40 -1.55
N LEU A 37 3.99 22.29 -2.36
CA LEU A 37 4.55 22.66 -3.66
C LEU A 37 5.62 23.75 -3.55
N LYS A 38 5.49 24.69 -2.62
CA LYS A 38 6.38 25.87 -2.52
C LYS A 38 7.51 25.70 -1.49
N HIS A 39 7.44 24.72 -0.60
CA HIS A 39 8.44 24.56 0.44
C HIS A 39 9.73 23.96 -0.14
N LYS A 40 10.82 24.71 -0.01
CA LYS A 40 12.17 24.19 -0.29
C LYS A 40 12.66 23.45 0.95
N GLY A 41 12.53 22.12 0.96
CA GLY A 41 12.95 21.29 2.09
C GLY A 41 12.20 19.96 2.14
N PHE A 42 12.26 19.31 3.27
CA PHE A 42 11.52 18.08 3.51
C PHE A 42 10.18 18.33 4.19
N LEU A 43 9.20 17.50 3.84
CA LEU A 43 7.93 17.40 4.51
C LEU A 43 7.99 16.21 5.50
N PRO A 44 7.88 16.45 6.81
CA PRO A 44 7.69 15.35 7.75
C PRO A 44 6.25 14.82 7.65
N VAL A 45 6.10 13.60 7.13
CA VAL A 45 4.81 12.93 7.03
C VAL A 45 4.75 11.88 8.15
N PRO A 46 3.84 12.03 9.12
CA PRO A 46 3.66 11.00 10.14
C PRO A 46 3.08 9.73 9.49
N ILE A 47 3.65 8.59 9.85
CA ILE A 47 3.16 7.27 9.47
C ILE A 47 2.52 6.67 10.71
N ILE A 48 1.26 6.28 10.60
CA ILE A 48 0.55 5.56 11.67
C ILE A 48 0.22 4.18 11.14
N ILE A 49 0.79 3.16 11.78
CA ILE A 49 0.61 1.76 11.41
C ILE A 49 -0.51 1.19 12.28
N THR A 50 -1.49 0.60 11.60
CA THR A 50 -2.65 -0.02 12.24
C THR A 50 -2.96 -1.38 11.61
N GLU A 51 -1.97 -1.96 10.94
CA GLU A 51 -2.07 -3.28 10.33
C GLU A 51 -2.00 -4.36 11.41
N PRO A 52 -3.03 -5.20 11.59
CA PRO A 52 -3.08 -6.19 12.66
C PRO A 52 -1.91 -7.19 12.64
N ALA A 53 -1.41 -7.53 11.45
CA ALA A 53 -0.31 -8.48 11.31
C ALA A 53 0.99 -8.02 11.98
N VAL A 54 1.19 -6.71 12.14
CA VAL A 54 2.40 -6.14 12.77
C VAL A 54 2.09 -5.28 13.99
N GLY A 55 0.82 -5.14 14.36
CA GLY A 55 0.37 -4.34 15.51
C GLY A 55 0.38 -2.84 15.25
N TYR A 56 0.06 -2.08 16.30
CA TYR A 56 0.05 -0.62 16.24
C TYR A 56 1.46 -0.06 16.23
N GLY A 57 1.69 0.98 15.40
CA GLY A 57 3.00 1.57 15.27
C GLY A 57 2.99 3.02 14.82
N LEU A 58 4.14 3.63 14.94
CA LEU A 58 4.39 5.00 14.51
C LEU A 58 5.68 5.08 13.70
N GLY A 59 5.70 6.00 12.77
CA GLY A 59 6.87 6.32 11.99
C GLY A 59 6.84 7.74 11.46
N VAL A 60 7.86 8.08 10.71
CA VAL A 60 7.95 9.35 10.00
C VAL A 60 8.60 9.12 8.64
N ALA A 61 8.06 9.74 7.61
CA ALA A 61 8.73 9.91 6.33
C ALA A 61 9.14 11.37 6.17
N LEU A 62 10.38 11.61 5.77
CA LEU A 62 10.87 12.90 5.32
C LEU A 62 10.80 12.91 3.80
N VAL A 63 9.80 13.58 3.27
CA VAL A 63 9.46 13.58 1.84
C VAL A 63 9.90 14.87 1.21
N PHE A 64 10.61 14.79 0.10
CA PHE A 64 10.99 15.90 -0.74
C PHE A 64 10.17 15.83 -2.04
N MET A 65 9.63 16.97 -2.44
CA MET A 65 8.91 17.13 -3.70
C MET A 65 9.61 18.16 -4.57
N HIS A 66 9.74 17.82 -5.84
CA HIS A 66 10.29 18.74 -6.84
C HIS A 66 9.36 18.79 -8.05
N GLU A 67 8.81 19.98 -8.31
CA GLU A 67 7.99 20.20 -9.50
C GLU A 67 8.86 20.08 -10.76
N THR A 68 8.39 19.29 -11.70
CA THR A 68 8.92 19.18 -13.05
C THR A 68 8.10 20.06 -14.00
N GLU A 69 8.62 20.36 -15.19
CA GLU A 69 7.84 21.07 -16.21
C GLU A 69 6.58 20.27 -16.57
N ASP A 70 6.66 18.94 -16.61
CA ASP A 70 5.52 18.08 -16.88
C ASP A 70 4.46 18.15 -15.78
N SER A 71 4.86 18.17 -14.49
CA SER A 71 3.91 18.28 -13.38
C SER A 71 3.24 19.65 -13.32
N LYS A 72 3.90 20.73 -13.70
CA LYS A 72 3.32 22.08 -13.81
C LYS A 72 2.25 22.17 -14.92
N ASN A 73 2.41 21.37 -15.97
CA ASN A 73 1.46 21.26 -17.08
C ASN A 73 0.31 20.29 -16.82
N SER A 74 0.16 19.79 -15.59
CA SER A 74 -0.95 18.92 -15.18
C SER A 74 -2.29 19.60 -15.41
N THR A 75 -3.26 18.86 -15.92
CA THR A 75 -4.63 19.32 -16.13
C THR A 75 -5.60 18.62 -15.19
N ALA A 76 -6.81 19.13 -15.07
CA ALA A 76 -7.87 18.48 -14.30
C ALA A 76 -8.24 17.08 -14.85
N GLN A 77 -7.97 16.83 -16.14
CA GLN A 77 -8.21 15.55 -16.79
C GLN A 77 -7.03 14.57 -16.63
N LYS A 78 -5.81 15.09 -16.44
CA LYS A 78 -4.60 14.27 -16.32
C LYS A 78 -3.64 14.92 -15.33
N PHE A 79 -3.50 14.30 -14.17
CA PHE A 79 -2.53 14.69 -13.16
C PHE A 79 -1.21 13.97 -13.41
N ILE A 80 -0.10 14.72 -13.56
CA ILE A 80 1.26 14.21 -13.61
C ILE A 80 1.92 14.52 -12.27
N ALA A 81 2.29 13.49 -11.55
CA ALA A 81 2.92 13.65 -10.23
C ALA A 81 4.29 14.34 -10.34
N PRO A 82 4.64 15.24 -9.41
CA PRO A 82 6.00 15.77 -9.31
C PRO A 82 7.01 14.66 -9.02
N THR A 83 8.29 14.98 -9.10
CA THR A 83 9.33 14.09 -8.56
C THR A 83 9.19 14.06 -7.05
N VAL A 84 9.12 12.85 -6.48
CA VAL A 84 9.00 12.62 -5.04
C VAL A 84 10.10 11.68 -4.60
N TYR A 85 10.83 12.04 -3.56
CA TYR A 85 11.83 11.15 -2.95
C TYR A 85 11.89 11.39 -1.45
N GLY A 86 12.39 10.42 -0.72
CA GLY A 86 12.46 10.57 0.72
C GLY A 86 13.09 9.40 1.43
N VAL A 87 13.17 9.56 2.74
CA VAL A 87 13.57 8.52 3.68
C VAL A 87 12.47 8.34 4.71
N LEU A 88 12.31 7.13 5.21
CA LEU A 88 11.30 6.83 6.22
C LEU A 88 11.84 5.86 7.28
N GLY A 89 11.23 5.91 8.45
CA GLY A 89 11.46 4.94 9.51
C GLY A 89 10.20 4.76 10.34
N ALA A 90 9.95 3.53 10.78
CA ALA A 90 8.79 3.19 11.59
C ALA A 90 9.07 2.02 12.53
N ALA A 91 8.32 1.96 13.63
CA ALA A 91 8.34 0.84 14.58
C ALA A 91 6.94 0.56 15.12
N THR A 92 6.68 -0.68 15.51
CA THR A 92 5.39 -1.13 16.03
C THR A 92 5.54 -1.80 17.40
N GLU A 93 4.43 -1.99 18.09
CA GLU A 93 4.38 -2.56 19.43
C GLU A 93 4.81 -4.02 19.50
N ASN A 94 4.63 -4.79 18.39
CA ASN A 94 5.12 -6.17 18.34
C ASN A 94 6.64 -6.28 18.07
N GLY A 95 7.36 -5.14 18.03
CA GLY A 95 8.80 -5.09 17.81
C GLY A 95 9.22 -5.03 16.33
N THR A 96 8.28 -4.97 15.38
CA THR A 96 8.61 -4.69 13.97
C THR A 96 9.24 -3.32 13.83
N GLN A 97 10.32 -3.24 13.04
CA GLN A 97 11.02 -2.01 12.72
C GLN A 97 11.38 -2.00 11.24
N LEU A 98 11.30 -0.83 10.62
CA LEU A 98 11.70 -0.65 9.23
C LEU A 98 12.29 0.74 9.01
N GLY A 99 13.17 0.84 8.02
CA GLY A 99 13.74 2.11 7.58
C GLY A 99 14.27 2.01 6.16
N GLY A 100 14.19 3.09 5.42
CA GLY A 100 14.63 3.06 4.03
C GLY A 100 14.44 4.37 3.30
N GLY A 101 14.62 4.30 1.97
CA GLY A 101 14.42 5.43 1.09
C GLY A 101 13.73 5.02 -0.20
N PHE A 102 13.12 6.00 -0.85
CA PHE A 102 12.42 5.82 -2.10
C PHE A 102 12.61 7.02 -3.03
N PHE A 103 12.45 6.78 -4.32
CA PHE A 103 12.52 7.78 -5.37
C PHE A 103 11.48 7.47 -6.44
N MET A 104 10.64 8.46 -6.78
CA MET A 104 9.63 8.39 -7.84
C MET A 104 9.81 9.57 -8.79
N HIS A 105 9.83 9.30 -10.08
CA HIS A 105 10.01 10.32 -11.10
C HIS A 105 9.24 9.97 -12.38
N ASN A 106 8.52 10.96 -12.90
CA ASN A 106 7.85 10.88 -14.20
C ASN A 106 8.44 11.95 -15.11
N TRP A 107 8.74 11.58 -16.36
CA TRP A 107 9.32 12.51 -17.35
C TRP A 107 8.82 12.25 -18.76
N ASP A 108 9.19 13.13 -19.67
CA ASP A 108 8.79 13.09 -21.08
C ASP A 108 7.26 13.04 -21.23
N HIS A 109 6.54 14.01 -20.63
CA HIS A 109 5.06 14.11 -20.65
C HIS A 109 4.37 12.84 -20.14
N ASP A 110 4.95 12.21 -19.10
CA ASP A 110 4.50 10.95 -18.51
C ASP A 110 4.66 9.72 -19.44
N HIS A 111 5.55 9.82 -20.45
CA HIS A 111 5.92 8.63 -21.23
C HIS A 111 6.78 7.65 -20.44
N TRP A 112 7.52 8.14 -19.48
CA TRP A 112 8.34 7.33 -18.60
C TRP A 112 7.95 7.54 -17.14
N ARG A 113 7.85 6.42 -16.42
CA ARG A 113 7.63 6.40 -14.96
C ARG A 113 8.68 5.52 -14.32
N TYR A 114 9.33 6.02 -13.30
CA TYR A 114 10.27 5.26 -12.49
C TYR A 114 9.88 5.31 -11.03
N LEU A 115 9.98 4.14 -10.37
CA LEU A 115 9.85 3.99 -8.92
C LEU A 115 10.95 3.07 -8.43
N GLY A 116 11.77 3.55 -7.50
CA GLY A 116 12.78 2.76 -6.82
C GLY A 116 12.69 2.92 -5.31
N ALA A 117 12.98 1.84 -4.58
CA ALA A 117 13.09 1.89 -3.13
C ALA A 117 14.14 0.90 -2.64
N ALA A 118 14.75 1.23 -1.48
CA ALA A 118 15.58 0.32 -0.72
C ALA A 118 15.23 0.46 0.77
N MET A 119 14.99 -0.66 1.44
CA MET A 119 14.55 -0.71 2.83
C MET A 119 15.24 -1.83 3.59
N ALA A 120 15.57 -1.58 4.86
CA ALA A 120 15.91 -2.61 5.83
C ALA A 120 14.78 -2.75 6.84
N ALA A 121 14.49 -3.97 7.23
CA ALA A 121 13.40 -4.26 8.16
C ALA A 121 13.71 -5.46 9.05
N SER A 122 13.06 -5.49 10.20
CA SER A 122 12.87 -6.66 11.05
C SER A 122 11.38 -6.72 11.35
N ILE A 123 10.68 -7.68 10.73
CA ILE A 123 9.22 -7.76 10.74
C ILE A 123 8.80 -9.01 11.49
N ASN A 124 8.06 -8.84 12.58
CA ASN A 124 7.46 -9.93 13.33
C ASN A 124 6.07 -10.21 12.81
N LEU A 125 5.81 -11.46 12.47
CA LEU A 125 4.55 -11.93 11.87
C LEU A 125 4.14 -13.26 12.50
N ASP A 126 2.85 -13.59 12.40
CA ASP A 126 2.34 -14.89 12.78
C ASP A 126 2.15 -15.75 11.53
N PHE A 127 2.66 -16.98 11.60
CA PHE A 127 2.42 -18.00 10.58
C PHE A 127 1.14 -18.76 10.90
N TYR A 128 0.18 -18.63 10.03
CA TYR A 128 -1.09 -19.35 10.10
C TYR A 128 -0.98 -20.55 9.16
N GLY A 129 -0.60 -21.74 9.71
CA GLY A 129 -0.40 -22.95 8.89
C GLY A 129 -1.60 -23.28 7.98
N ASN A 130 -1.34 -24.00 6.89
CA ASN A 130 -2.26 -24.39 5.79
C ASN A 130 -3.42 -25.31 6.21
N SER A 131 -4.05 -25.10 7.33
CA SER A 131 -5.30 -25.75 7.65
C SER A 131 -6.39 -24.73 7.40
N GLY A 132 -7.11 -24.91 6.29
CA GLY A 132 -8.30 -24.10 5.98
C GLY A 132 -9.15 -23.88 7.23
N PHE A 133 -10.10 -22.97 7.19
CA PHE A 133 -10.98 -22.52 8.29
C PHE A 133 -11.51 -23.62 9.26
N GLN A 134 -11.35 -24.89 8.94
CA GLN A 134 -11.88 -26.03 9.72
C GLN A 134 -10.89 -26.70 10.69
N SER A 135 -9.62 -26.32 10.73
CA SER A 135 -8.70 -26.95 11.69
C SER A 135 -8.76 -26.22 13.03
N GLN A 136 -9.35 -26.89 14.03
CA GLN A 136 -9.42 -26.44 15.43
C GLN A 136 -8.06 -26.39 16.16
N ARG A 137 -6.95 -26.55 15.45
CA ARG A 137 -5.58 -26.38 15.98
C ARG A 137 -4.86 -25.36 15.13
N GLN A 138 -5.09 -24.09 15.42
CA GLN A 138 -4.21 -23.00 15.00
C GLN A 138 -2.89 -23.17 15.77
N PHE A 139 -1.83 -23.47 15.05
CA PHE A 139 -0.48 -23.24 15.54
C PHE A 139 -0.15 -21.79 15.15
N ASP A 140 -0.28 -20.87 16.08
CA ASP A 140 0.26 -19.52 15.94
C ASP A 140 1.78 -19.65 16.15
N LEU A 141 2.52 -19.80 15.07
CA LEU A 141 3.96 -19.82 15.08
C LEU A 141 4.46 -18.45 14.68
N GLY A 142 4.95 -17.67 15.64
CA GLY A 142 5.60 -16.40 15.37
C GLY A 142 6.87 -16.59 14.54
N TYR A 143 7.11 -15.73 13.57
CA TYR A 143 8.36 -15.69 12.84
C TYR A 143 8.82 -14.25 12.59
N ASN A 144 10.13 -14.07 12.48
CA ASN A 144 10.76 -12.80 12.16
C ASN A 144 11.38 -12.86 10.76
N LEU A 145 11.12 -11.84 9.96
CA LEU A 145 11.79 -11.58 8.68
C LEU A 145 12.72 -10.39 8.89
N LYS A 146 14.03 -10.66 8.95
CA LYS A 146 15.04 -9.63 9.14
C LYS A 146 15.96 -9.54 7.93
N GLY A 147 16.14 -8.34 7.40
CA GLY A 147 17.06 -8.14 6.28
C GLY A 147 16.79 -6.85 5.55
N TRP A 148 17.07 -6.86 4.27
CA TRP A 148 16.86 -5.70 3.40
C TRP A 148 16.30 -6.11 2.05
N LEU A 149 15.64 -5.18 1.40
CA LEU A 149 15.12 -5.33 0.06
C LEU A 149 15.34 -4.04 -0.75
N MET A 150 15.49 -4.19 -2.05
CA MET A 150 15.42 -3.09 -3.00
C MET A 150 14.61 -3.49 -4.23
N PHE A 151 14.00 -2.51 -4.86
CA PHE A 151 13.41 -2.71 -6.17
C PHE A 151 13.55 -1.47 -7.06
N HIS A 152 13.54 -1.71 -8.36
CA HIS A 152 13.53 -0.70 -9.41
C HIS A 152 12.43 -1.07 -10.41
N ASP A 153 11.47 -0.19 -10.63
CA ASP A 153 10.34 -0.34 -11.55
C ASP A 153 10.44 0.78 -12.58
N LEU A 154 10.59 0.43 -13.84
CA LEU A 154 10.66 1.36 -14.96
C LEU A 154 9.54 1.04 -15.93
N ARG A 155 8.70 2.02 -16.26
CA ARG A 155 7.57 1.87 -17.17
C ARG A 155 7.68 2.86 -18.31
N ARG A 156 7.34 2.40 -19.50
CA ARG A 156 7.23 3.23 -20.69
C ARG A 156 5.82 3.20 -21.23
N ARG A 157 5.27 4.38 -21.50
CA ARG A 157 3.99 4.56 -22.18
C ARG A 157 4.15 4.22 -23.66
N PHE A 158 3.15 3.57 -24.22
CA PHE A 158 3.11 3.27 -25.65
C PHE A 158 2.45 4.45 -26.38
N GLU A 159 3.26 5.26 -27.05
CA GLU A 159 2.82 6.51 -27.69
C GLU A 159 1.98 7.38 -26.71
N ASP A 160 0.92 8.02 -27.21
CA ASP A 160 -0.02 8.79 -26.39
C ASP A 160 -1.18 7.95 -25.83
N SER A 161 -1.05 6.62 -25.82
CA SER A 161 -2.06 5.71 -25.30
C SER A 161 -2.05 5.66 -23.76
N ASN A 162 -2.97 4.90 -23.17
CA ASN A 162 -2.97 4.59 -21.74
C ASN A 162 -2.25 3.27 -21.42
N PHE A 163 -1.60 2.64 -22.39
CA PHE A 163 -0.84 1.40 -22.19
C PHE A 163 0.60 1.69 -21.78
N PHE A 164 1.09 0.90 -20.84
CA PHE A 164 2.48 0.93 -20.39
C PHE A 164 3.04 -0.49 -20.44
N LEU A 165 4.31 -0.57 -20.86
CA LEU A 165 5.14 -1.74 -20.66
C LEU A 165 6.17 -1.40 -19.59
N GLY A 166 6.35 -2.27 -18.62
CA GLY A 166 7.27 -2.06 -17.50
C GLY A 166 8.22 -3.24 -17.31
N LEU A 167 9.37 -2.90 -16.75
CA LEU A 167 10.35 -3.86 -16.25
C LEU A 167 10.61 -3.54 -14.79
N ARG A 168 10.68 -4.57 -13.95
CA ARG A 168 11.08 -4.45 -12.55
C ARG A 168 12.24 -5.39 -12.27
N TYR A 169 13.17 -4.93 -11.46
CA TYR A 169 14.12 -5.79 -10.76
C TYR A 169 13.87 -5.64 -9.26
N ILE A 170 13.88 -6.77 -8.56
CA ILE A 170 13.75 -6.83 -7.10
C ILE A 170 14.85 -7.72 -6.55
N TYR A 171 15.44 -7.30 -5.45
CA TYR A 171 16.38 -8.10 -4.69
C TYR A 171 16.08 -7.98 -3.20
N SER A 172 16.09 -9.09 -2.51
CA SER A 172 16.03 -9.11 -1.04
C SER A 172 16.99 -10.15 -0.47
N ASP A 173 17.53 -9.82 0.68
CA ASP A 173 18.37 -10.71 1.50
C ASP A 173 17.73 -10.76 2.88
N LEU A 174 17.08 -11.87 3.19
CA LEU A 174 16.21 -12.05 4.34
C LEU A 174 16.67 -13.25 5.16
N ASN A 175 16.81 -13.03 6.46
CA ASN A 175 16.91 -14.09 7.46
C ASN A 175 15.50 -14.33 8.01
N VAL A 176 15.05 -15.58 7.94
CA VAL A 176 13.77 -16.03 8.48
C VAL A 176 14.05 -16.84 9.73
N SER A 177 13.56 -16.40 10.87
CA SER A 177 13.67 -17.12 12.14
C SER A 177 12.30 -17.31 12.76
N PHE A 178 12.04 -18.52 13.25
CA PHE A 178 10.78 -18.87 13.92
C PHE A 178 10.91 -18.75 15.43
N GLU A 179 9.91 -18.16 16.07
CA GLU A 179 9.81 -18.07 17.52
C GLU A 179 8.97 -19.22 18.08
N ASN A 180 9.32 -19.68 19.29
CA ASN A 180 8.56 -20.70 20.03
C ASN A 180 8.35 -22.03 19.29
N VAL A 181 9.33 -22.46 18.52
CA VAL A 181 9.25 -23.72 17.76
C VAL A 181 9.15 -24.91 18.73
N PRO A 182 8.13 -25.77 18.63
CA PRO A 182 8.02 -26.96 19.46
C PRO A 182 9.25 -27.86 19.34
N PRO A 183 9.75 -28.54 20.41
CA PRO A 183 10.99 -29.28 20.41
C PRO A 183 11.22 -30.26 19.25
N PRO A 184 10.22 -30.98 18.71
CA PRO A 184 10.47 -31.88 17.58
C PRO A 184 10.73 -31.11 16.26
N LEU A 185 10.25 -29.88 16.13
CA LEU A 185 10.47 -29.04 14.95
C LEU A 185 11.72 -28.15 15.08
N ALA A 186 12.14 -27.85 16.31
CA ALA A 186 13.36 -27.09 16.58
C ALA A 186 14.64 -27.76 16.08
N ALA A 187 14.59 -29.08 15.82
CA ALA A 187 15.70 -29.84 15.24
C ALA A 187 15.84 -29.67 13.71
N LEU A 188 14.91 -28.95 13.05
CA LEU A 188 14.89 -28.74 11.60
C LEU A 188 15.58 -27.43 11.16
N ASP A 189 16.46 -26.86 12.00
CA ASP A 189 17.14 -25.60 11.77
C ASP A 189 16.15 -24.46 11.40
N PRO A 190 15.61 -23.76 12.40
CA PRO A 190 14.55 -22.78 12.19
C PRO A 190 15.05 -21.44 11.56
N GLU A 191 16.35 -21.29 11.35
CA GLU A 191 16.91 -20.11 10.70
C GLU A 191 17.27 -20.42 9.25
N GLN A 192 16.72 -19.64 8.34
CA GLN A 192 17.00 -19.75 6.90
C GLN A 192 17.39 -18.38 6.35
N GLU A 193 18.58 -18.30 5.79
CA GLU A 193 18.96 -17.18 4.95
C GLU A 193 18.40 -17.43 3.55
N ASN A 194 17.64 -16.47 3.04
CA ASN A 194 17.01 -16.54 1.72
C ASN A 194 17.25 -15.26 0.95
N ARG A 195 17.99 -15.34 -0.13
CA ARG A 195 18.11 -14.28 -1.11
C ARG A 195 17.09 -14.50 -2.22
N ASN A 196 16.36 -13.45 -2.56
CA ASN A 196 15.43 -13.47 -3.68
C ASN A 196 15.87 -12.43 -4.70
N GLY A 197 16.40 -12.89 -5.82
CA GLY A 197 16.68 -12.06 -6.99
C GLY A 197 15.61 -12.29 -8.03
N GLY A 198 14.90 -11.25 -8.44
CA GLY A 198 13.78 -11.36 -9.36
C GLY A 198 13.74 -10.27 -10.42
N ALA A 199 13.24 -10.63 -11.59
CA ALA A 199 12.91 -9.72 -12.67
C ALA A 199 11.46 -9.88 -13.07
N SER A 200 10.81 -8.78 -13.46
CA SER A 200 9.40 -8.81 -13.84
C SER A 200 9.17 -8.06 -15.14
N VAL A 201 8.22 -8.58 -15.92
CA VAL A 201 7.58 -7.85 -17.00
C VAL A 201 6.19 -7.45 -16.57
N LEU A 202 5.84 -6.21 -16.84
CA LEU A 202 4.56 -5.63 -16.47
C LEU A 202 3.91 -5.02 -17.70
N ILE A 203 2.62 -5.32 -17.90
CA ILE A 203 1.77 -4.67 -18.89
C ILE A 203 0.63 -4.01 -18.11
N SER A 204 0.40 -2.73 -18.34
CA SER A 204 -0.70 -2.03 -17.70
C SER A 204 -1.44 -1.09 -18.65
N TYR A 205 -2.74 -0.93 -18.39
CA TYR A 205 -3.60 0.11 -18.94
C TYR A 205 -4.01 1.03 -17.79
N ASP A 206 -3.62 2.29 -17.82
CA ASP A 206 -3.89 3.26 -16.77
C ASP A 206 -4.55 4.51 -17.35
N SER A 207 -5.87 4.60 -17.22
CA SER A 207 -6.69 5.74 -17.64
C SER A 207 -7.23 6.54 -16.45
N ARG A 208 -6.70 6.31 -15.24
CA ARG A 208 -7.11 7.04 -14.04
C ARG A 208 -6.80 8.54 -14.21
N ASN A 209 -7.73 9.35 -13.80
CA ASN A 209 -7.56 10.82 -13.86
C ASN A 209 -6.53 11.34 -12.84
N ASN A 210 -6.31 10.63 -11.74
CA ASN A 210 -5.33 10.93 -10.71
C ASN A 210 -4.75 9.62 -10.14
N THR A 211 -3.44 9.53 -10.01
CA THR A 211 -2.78 8.32 -9.49
C THR A 211 -2.79 8.25 -7.96
N LEU A 212 -2.95 9.39 -7.27
CA LEU A 212 -2.94 9.47 -5.81
C LEU A 212 -4.32 9.24 -5.19
N SER A 213 -5.36 9.82 -5.78
CA SER A 213 -6.75 9.69 -5.30
C SER A 213 -7.71 9.65 -6.50
N PRO A 214 -7.74 8.53 -7.23
CA PRO A 214 -8.55 8.41 -8.43
C PRO A 214 -10.05 8.40 -8.10
N ASP A 215 -10.82 9.08 -8.94
CA ASP A 215 -12.28 9.07 -8.87
C ASP A 215 -12.95 8.73 -10.21
N ASN A 216 -12.13 8.62 -11.27
CA ASN A 216 -12.60 8.21 -12.59
C ASN A 216 -11.49 7.51 -13.38
N GLY A 217 -11.87 6.51 -14.18
CA GLY A 217 -10.96 5.75 -15.03
C GLY A 217 -10.68 4.35 -14.52
N PHE A 218 -9.74 3.69 -15.16
CA PHE A 218 -9.41 2.29 -14.92
C PHE A 218 -7.91 2.10 -14.78
N LEU A 219 -7.53 1.13 -13.94
CA LEU A 219 -6.22 0.50 -13.95
C LEU A 219 -6.42 -1.00 -14.20
N ALA A 220 -5.72 -1.55 -15.19
CA ALA A 220 -5.57 -2.98 -15.37
C ALA A 220 -4.07 -3.27 -15.47
N GLU A 221 -3.53 -4.00 -14.53
CA GLU A 221 -2.11 -4.33 -14.46
C GLU A 221 -1.92 -5.83 -14.34
N TYR A 222 -1.12 -6.40 -15.24
CA TYR A 222 -0.65 -7.77 -15.14
C TYR A 222 0.87 -7.75 -15.02
N ARG A 223 1.39 -8.52 -14.05
CA ARG A 223 2.82 -8.66 -13.80
C ARG A 223 3.19 -10.13 -13.73
N TYR A 224 4.21 -10.50 -14.48
CA TYR A 224 4.86 -11.80 -14.41
C TYR A 224 6.24 -11.63 -13.79
N ASN A 225 6.49 -12.30 -12.68
CA ASN A 225 7.73 -12.21 -11.92
C ASN A 225 8.48 -13.54 -12.01
N ILE A 226 9.77 -13.49 -12.31
CA ILE A 226 10.68 -14.63 -12.34
C ILE A 226 11.71 -14.38 -11.23
N TYR A 227 11.80 -15.28 -10.29
CA TYR A 227 12.86 -15.31 -9.29
C TYR A 227 13.82 -16.42 -9.62
N SER A 228 15.14 -16.18 -9.53
CA SER A 228 16.14 -17.15 -10.00
C SER A 228 17.51 -16.91 -9.39
N GLU A 229 18.25 -18.00 -9.24
CA GLU A 229 19.68 -17.98 -8.89
C GLU A 229 20.49 -17.11 -9.86
N ASN A 230 20.16 -17.10 -11.16
CA ASN A 230 20.81 -16.27 -12.16
C ASN A 230 20.55 -14.76 -11.95
N LEU A 231 19.56 -14.41 -11.17
CA LEU A 231 19.22 -13.03 -10.79
C LEU A 231 19.71 -12.67 -9.39
N GLY A 232 20.50 -13.54 -8.76
CA GLY A 232 21.09 -13.33 -7.44
C GLY A 232 20.29 -13.94 -6.29
N GLY A 233 19.25 -14.73 -6.57
CA GLY A 233 18.45 -15.44 -5.56
C GLY A 233 19.03 -16.80 -5.19
N ASP A 234 18.43 -17.45 -4.21
CA ASP A 234 18.72 -18.83 -3.81
C ASP A 234 17.63 -19.81 -4.27
N LEU A 235 16.49 -19.26 -4.75
CA LEU A 235 15.31 -20.04 -5.14
C LEU A 235 14.90 -19.72 -6.58
N ASN A 236 14.35 -20.72 -7.26
CA ASN A 236 13.77 -20.58 -8.59
C ASN A 236 12.26 -20.77 -8.51
N TYR A 237 11.50 -19.69 -8.69
CA TYR A 237 10.04 -19.72 -8.67
C TYR A 237 9.45 -18.56 -9.48
N HIS A 238 8.15 -18.60 -9.72
CA HIS A 238 7.43 -17.58 -10.47
C HIS A 238 6.21 -17.11 -9.68
N THR A 239 5.93 -15.82 -9.79
CA THR A 239 4.66 -15.29 -9.29
C THR A 239 3.96 -14.47 -10.38
N GLN A 240 2.65 -14.37 -10.28
CA GLN A 240 1.86 -13.57 -11.21
C GLN A 240 0.85 -12.76 -10.43
N ASP A 241 0.67 -11.51 -10.85
CA ASP A 241 -0.24 -10.58 -10.20
C ASP A 241 -1.15 -9.96 -11.27
N LEU A 242 -2.46 -9.98 -11.02
CA LEU A 242 -3.45 -9.26 -11.81
C LEU A 242 -4.22 -8.33 -10.89
N ASP A 243 -4.10 -7.03 -11.13
CA ASP A 243 -4.81 -5.97 -10.40
C ASP A 243 -5.72 -5.19 -11.37
N LEU A 244 -7.02 -5.29 -11.17
CA LEU A 244 -8.02 -4.57 -11.93
C LEU A 244 -8.75 -3.60 -11.01
N GLN A 245 -8.70 -2.32 -11.33
CA GLN A 245 -9.35 -1.26 -10.56
C GLN A 245 -10.25 -0.44 -11.47
N GLY A 246 -11.43 -0.12 -11.01
CA GLY A 246 -12.38 0.76 -11.70
C GLY A 246 -12.86 1.87 -10.78
N TYR A 247 -12.93 3.08 -11.32
CA TYR A 247 -13.39 4.28 -10.62
C TYR A 247 -14.44 4.96 -11.47
N PHE A 248 -15.58 5.26 -10.88
CA PHE A 248 -16.75 5.77 -11.59
C PHE A 248 -17.33 6.97 -10.85
N ARG A 249 -17.23 8.15 -11.43
CA ARG A 249 -17.93 9.33 -10.96
C ARG A 249 -19.36 9.29 -11.48
N VAL A 250 -20.31 8.88 -10.63
CA VAL A 250 -21.73 8.77 -10.99
C VAL A 250 -22.36 10.15 -11.17
N ASN A 251 -22.05 11.07 -10.25
CA ASN A 251 -22.44 12.48 -10.30
C ASN A 251 -21.48 13.29 -9.39
N PRO A 252 -21.64 14.63 -9.27
CA PRO A 252 -20.74 15.42 -8.42
C PRO A 252 -20.62 15.00 -6.96
N GLN A 253 -21.62 14.31 -6.43
CA GLN A 253 -21.66 13.89 -5.03
C GLN A 253 -21.38 12.39 -4.85
N TRP A 254 -21.65 11.54 -5.86
CA TRP A 254 -21.54 10.09 -5.73
C TRP A 254 -20.50 9.52 -6.67
N GLY A 255 -19.67 8.65 -6.12
CA GLY A 255 -18.71 7.83 -6.85
C GLY A 255 -18.76 6.38 -6.40
N LEU A 256 -18.27 5.51 -7.25
CA LEU A 256 -18.07 4.09 -7.00
C LEU A 256 -16.63 3.73 -7.32
N ALA A 257 -16.06 2.79 -6.57
CA ALA A 257 -14.78 2.19 -6.91
C ALA A 257 -14.85 0.68 -6.69
N THR A 258 -14.07 -0.06 -7.46
CA THR A 258 -13.95 -1.50 -7.30
C THR A 258 -12.52 -1.94 -7.60
N ARG A 259 -12.07 -3.00 -6.93
CA ARG A 259 -10.80 -3.66 -7.19
C ARG A 259 -11.00 -5.17 -7.22
N TRP A 260 -10.44 -5.82 -8.22
CA TRP A 260 -10.28 -7.26 -8.27
C TRP A 260 -8.79 -7.59 -8.36
N LEU A 261 -8.28 -8.22 -7.31
CA LEU A 261 -6.89 -8.61 -7.18
C LEU A 261 -6.78 -10.13 -7.24
N ASN A 262 -5.86 -10.63 -8.06
CA ASN A 262 -5.52 -12.05 -8.13
C ASN A 262 -4.01 -12.19 -8.12
N ASN A 263 -3.55 -13.07 -7.26
CA ASN A 263 -2.13 -13.38 -7.12
C ASN A 263 -1.96 -14.90 -7.11
N TRP A 264 -0.90 -15.38 -7.73
CA TRP A 264 -0.52 -16.80 -7.66
C TRP A 264 0.98 -16.98 -7.72
N ILE A 265 1.44 -18.09 -7.15
CA ILE A 265 2.82 -18.51 -7.05
C ILE A 265 2.90 -19.99 -7.45
N ASP A 266 4.02 -20.42 -8.01
CA ASP A 266 4.28 -21.84 -8.22
C ASP A 266 4.74 -22.54 -6.94
N ASP A 267 4.73 -23.87 -6.95
CA ASP A 267 4.99 -24.73 -5.79
C ASP A 267 6.41 -24.59 -5.19
N ASN A 268 7.32 -23.91 -5.91
CA ASN A 268 8.72 -23.73 -5.46
C ASN A 268 8.93 -22.45 -4.66
N GLY A 269 7.92 -21.62 -4.53
CA GLY A 269 8.01 -20.36 -3.82
C GLY A 269 8.08 -20.52 -2.29
N PRO A 270 8.83 -19.66 -1.59
CA PRO A 270 8.91 -19.71 -0.14
C PRO A 270 7.56 -19.34 0.51
N PHE A 271 7.28 -19.90 1.69
CA PHE A 271 5.99 -19.70 2.38
C PHE A 271 5.63 -18.24 2.62
N TYR A 272 6.63 -17.38 2.87
CA TYR A 272 6.43 -15.94 3.10
C TYR A 272 6.13 -15.15 1.81
N ALA A 273 6.30 -15.75 0.63
CA ALA A 273 5.94 -15.16 -0.66
C ALA A 273 4.56 -15.63 -1.16
N LYS A 274 3.90 -16.54 -0.42
CA LYS A 274 2.58 -17.05 -0.80
C LYS A 274 1.54 -15.92 -0.88
N PRO A 275 0.73 -15.90 -1.94
CA PRO A 275 -0.45 -15.04 -2.04
C PRO A 275 -1.37 -15.14 -0.84
N PHE A 276 -2.05 -14.02 -0.53
CA PHE A 276 -3.02 -13.95 0.55
C PHE A 276 -4.22 -13.07 0.19
N ILE A 277 -5.33 -13.26 0.91
CA ILE A 277 -6.52 -12.41 0.76
C ILE A 277 -6.19 -11.00 1.26
N ASN A 278 -6.18 -10.04 0.34
CA ASN A 278 -5.82 -8.64 0.63
C ASN A 278 -7.09 -7.76 0.64
N LEU A 279 -7.75 -7.70 1.79
CA LEU A 279 -8.93 -6.88 2.05
C LEU A 279 -8.76 -6.06 3.33
N ARG A 280 -9.32 -4.87 3.37
CA ARG A 280 -9.39 -4.08 4.62
C ARG A 280 -10.16 -4.85 5.68
N GLY A 281 -9.63 -4.93 6.91
CA GLY A 281 -10.22 -5.68 8.03
C GLY A 281 -9.78 -7.13 8.14
N ILE A 282 -8.96 -7.61 7.22
CA ILE A 282 -8.32 -8.93 7.27
C ILE A 282 -6.81 -8.73 7.44
N PRO A 283 -6.18 -9.27 8.49
CA PRO A 283 -4.74 -9.19 8.68
C PRO A 283 -3.99 -9.76 7.47
N LYS A 284 -2.93 -9.10 7.06
CA LYS A 284 -2.08 -9.60 5.97
C LYS A 284 -1.54 -10.98 6.33
N MET A 285 -1.40 -11.83 5.31
CA MET A 285 -0.91 -13.20 5.42
C MET A 285 -1.80 -14.16 6.25
N ARG A 286 -2.99 -13.71 6.69
CA ARG A 286 -3.91 -14.54 7.50
C ARG A 286 -4.49 -15.72 6.71
N TYR A 287 -4.94 -15.48 5.48
CA TYR A 287 -5.52 -16.49 4.60
C TYR A 287 -4.66 -16.58 3.34
N GLN A 288 -3.75 -17.53 3.34
CA GLN A 288 -2.76 -17.76 2.29
C GLN A 288 -3.07 -19.02 1.49
N GLY A 289 -2.55 -19.07 0.27
CA GLY A 289 -2.52 -20.23 -0.60
C GLY A 289 -1.58 -19.96 -1.78
N ASP A 290 -1.44 -20.89 -2.68
CA ASP A 290 -0.66 -20.68 -3.90
C ASP A 290 -1.43 -19.81 -4.90
N VAL A 291 -2.74 -19.70 -4.68
CA VAL A 291 -3.64 -18.77 -5.38
C VAL A 291 -4.47 -18.00 -4.36
N ALA A 292 -4.55 -16.69 -4.52
CA ALA A 292 -5.47 -15.85 -3.75
C ALA A 292 -6.19 -14.85 -4.65
N THR A 293 -7.50 -14.69 -4.42
CA THR A 293 -8.34 -13.71 -5.12
C THR A 293 -9.11 -12.88 -4.12
N SER A 294 -9.27 -11.59 -4.40
CA SER A 294 -10.07 -10.69 -3.60
C SER A 294 -10.79 -9.66 -4.47
N LEU A 295 -12.06 -9.44 -4.20
CA LEU A 295 -12.90 -8.42 -4.82
C LEU A 295 -13.40 -7.47 -3.74
N GLU A 296 -13.13 -6.18 -3.89
CA GLU A 296 -13.60 -5.12 -2.99
C GLU A 296 -14.35 -4.05 -3.78
N GLY A 297 -15.43 -3.56 -3.22
CA GLY A 297 -16.23 -2.45 -3.75
C GLY A 297 -16.39 -1.35 -2.73
N GLU A 298 -16.44 -0.09 -3.20
CA GLU A 298 -16.55 1.10 -2.38
C GLU A 298 -17.55 2.09 -2.98
N ALA A 299 -18.52 2.54 -2.18
CA ALA A 299 -19.43 3.62 -2.51
C ALA A 299 -19.00 4.90 -1.76
N ARG A 300 -18.88 6.00 -2.48
CA ARG A 300 -18.36 7.29 -2.00
C ARG A 300 -19.45 8.35 -2.09
N TYR A 301 -19.66 9.07 -1.00
CA TYR A 301 -20.55 10.22 -0.96
C TYR A 301 -19.79 11.47 -0.53
N SER A 302 -19.78 12.49 -1.35
CA SER A 302 -19.12 13.77 -1.11
C SER A 302 -20.16 14.86 -0.84
N PRO A 303 -20.56 15.10 0.43
CA PRO A 303 -21.49 16.18 0.79
C PRO A 303 -20.90 17.56 0.52
N HIS A 304 -19.58 17.65 0.47
CA HIS A 304 -18.82 18.85 0.19
C HIS A 304 -17.55 18.49 -0.62
N PRO A 305 -17.01 19.35 -1.49
CA PRO A 305 -15.81 19.05 -2.27
C PRO A 305 -14.58 18.62 -1.45
N ARG A 306 -14.50 19.02 -0.18
CA ARG A 306 -13.41 18.65 0.73
C ARG A 306 -13.64 17.35 1.50
N TRP A 307 -14.90 16.89 1.58
CA TRP A 307 -15.29 15.82 2.50
C TRP A 307 -15.91 14.66 1.74
N GLN A 308 -15.50 13.47 2.08
CA GLN A 308 -16.06 12.25 1.51
C GLN A 308 -16.31 11.22 2.62
N ILE A 309 -17.50 10.68 2.62
CA ILE A 309 -17.88 9.52 3.44
C ILE A 309 -17.97 8.33 2.50
N LEU A 310 -17.49 7.19 2.93
CA LEU A 310 -17.51 6.00 2.11
C LEU A 310 -17.93 4.76 2.89
N GLY A 311 -18.58 3.85 2.20
CA GLY A 311 -18.85 2.50 2.66
C GLY A 311 -18.23 1.50 1.70
N PHE A 312 -17.62 0.45 2.23
CA PHE A 312 -16.95 -0.56 1.43
C PHE A 312 -17.24 -1.98 1.93
N GLY A 313 -17.04 -2.94 1.06
CA GLY A 313 -17.10 -4.34 1.39
C GLY A 313 -16.39 -5.20 0.35
N GLY A 314 -15.89 -6.33 0.79
CA GLY A 314 -15.13 -7.24 -0.05
C GLY A 314 -15.25 -8.69 0.36
N VAL A 315 -14.91 -9.55 -0.58
CA VAL A 315 -14.84 -10.99 -0.41
C VAL A 315 -13.54 -11.50 -1.02
N GLY A 316 -12.97 -12.53 -0.43
CA GLY A 316 -11.75 -13.16 -0.92
C GLY A 316 -11.73 -14.65 -0.65
N LYS A 317 -10.92 -15.35 -1.43
CA LYS A 317 -10.65 -16.77 -1.33
C LYS A 317 -9.18 -17.05 -1.57
N ALA A 318 -8.65 -18.07 -0.91
CA ALA A 318 -7.31 -18.58 -1.14
C ALA A 318 -7.35 -20.11 -1.19
N GLY A 319 -6.46 -20.72 -1.96
CA GLY A 319 -6.35 -22.16 -2.14
C GLY A 319 -5.00 -22.53 -2.73
N ASP A 320 -4.72 -23.83 -2.82
CA ASP A 320 -3.48 -24.33 -3.40
C ASP A 320 -3.55 -24.35 -4.95
N GLU A 321 -4.77 -24.53 -5.52
CA GLU A 321 -5.01 -24.46 -6.96
C GLU A 321 -6.20 -23.55 -7.30
N PHE A 322 -6.31 -23.10 -8.56
CA PHE A 322 -7.48 -22.35 -9.04
C PHE A 322 -8.79 -23.14 -8.92
N SER A 323 -8.74 -24.45 -9.07
CA SER A 323 -9.87 -25.37 -8.91
C SER A 323 -10.45 -25.32 -7.49
N ASP A 324 -9.60 -25.15 -6.50
CA ASP A 324 -9.95 -25.14 -5.08
C ASP A 324 -10.73 -23.89 -4.69
N LEU A 325 -10.53 -22.77 -5.40
CA LEU A 325 -11.25 -21.53 -5.14
C LEU A 325 -12.78 -21.69 -5.20
N SER A 326 -13.28 -22.68 -5.96
CA SER A 326 -14.73 -22.95 -6.05
C SER A 326 -15.28 -23.45 -4.71
N SER A 327 -14.54 -24.30 -4.01
CA SER A 327 -14.89 -24.93 -2.73
C SER A 327 -14.28 -24.24 -1.51
N ALA A 328 -13.26 -23.37 -1.71
CA ALA A 328 -12.60 -22.64 -0.64
C ALA A 328 -13.56 -21.74 0.13
N GLU A 329 -13.37 -21.68 1.43
CA GLU A 329 -14.14 -20.79 2.29
C GLU A 329 -13.92 -19.32 1.91
N THR A 330 -15.01 -18.55 1.95
CA THR A 330 -15.00 -17.15 1.60
C THR A 330 -14.77 -16.31 2.83
N ALA A 331 -13.64 -15.58 2.88
CA ALA A 331 -13.45 -14.52 3.85
C ALA A 331 -14.13 -13.23 3.34
N SER A 332 -14.84 -12.54 4.21
CA SER A 332 -15.53 -11.29 3.87
C SER A 332 -15.19 -10.18 4.85
N SER A 333 -15.18 -8.96 4.35
CA SER A 333 -15.01 -7.77 5.19
C SER A 333 -15.90 -6.63 4.72
N TYR A 334 -16.20 -5.71 5.62
CA TYR A 334 -16.95 -4.49 5.32
C TYR A 334 -16.57 -3.36 6.28
N GLY A 335 -16.87 -2.14 5.89
CA GLY A 335 -16.53 -1.00 6.73
C GLY A 335 -17.07 0.32 6.23
N LEU A 336 -16.74 1.34 7.00
CA LEU A 336 -17.03 2.73 6.71
C LEU A 336 -15.74 3.54 6.77
N GLY A 337 -15.70 4.62 6.02
CA GLY A 337 -14.55 5.51 6.00
C GLY A 337 -14.91 6.97 5.79
N PHE A 338 -13.91 7.78 6.03
CA PHE A 338 -13.97 9.23 5.86
C PHE A 338 -12.69 9.69 5.17
N ARG A 339 -12.82 10.64 4.24
CA ARG A 339 -11.70 11.30 3.57
C ARG A 339 -11.84 12.81 3.65
N TYR A 340 -10.69 13.46 3.76
CA TYR A 340 -10.53 14.90 3.65
C TYR A 340 -9.50 15.22 2.56
N LEU A 341 -9.86 16.11 1.63
CA LEU A 341 -8.97 16.59 0.59
C LEU A 341 -7.98 17.59 1.18
N ILE A 342 -6.85 17.08 1.68
CA ILE A 342 -5.85 17.84 2.43
C ILE A 342 -4.94 18.67 1.52
N ALA A 343 -4.80 18.28 0.24
CA ALA A 343 -4.04 19.04 -0.74
C ALA A 343 -4.80 19.07 -2.09
N ARG A 344 -5.60 20.12 -2.28
CA ARG A 344 -6.53 20.25 -3.40
C ARG A 344 -5.80 20.30 -4.77
N LEU A 345 -4.70 21.01 -4.86
CA LEU A 345 -3.93 21.12 -6.11
C LEU A 345 -3.31 19.79 -6.54
N LEU A 346 -3.08 18.89 -5.61
CA LEU A 346 -2.56 17.54 -5.86
C LEU A 346 -3.68 16.50 -5.94
N GLY A 347 -4.93 16.86 -5.60
CA GLY A 347 -6.02 15.92 -5.45
C GLY A 347 -5.76 14.89 -4.34
N PHE A 348 -4.90 15.21 -3.35
CA PHE A 348 -4.49 14.27 -2.34
C PHE A 348 -5.41 14.28 -1.12
N GLN A 349 -5.90 13.10 -0.79
CA GLN A 349 -6.83 12.87 0.33
C GLN A 349 -6.13 12.15 1.47
N MET A 350 -6.58 12.41 2.69
CA MET A 350 -6.26 11.63 3.89
C MET A 350 -7.54 11.28 4.64
N GLY A 351 -7.54 10.20 5.38
CA GLY A 351 -8.74 9.81 6.12
C GLY A 351 -8.56 8.63 7.04
N LEU A 352 -9.72 8.14 7.50
CA LEU A 352 -9.83 7.03 8.43
C LEU A 352 -10.82 6.01 7.87
N ASP A 353 -10.49 4.73 8.01
CA ASP A 353 -11.41 3.62 7.75
C ASP A 353 -11.56 2.79 9.02
N VAL A 354 -12.76 2.30 9.27
CA VAL A 354 -13.04 1.25 10.24
C VAL A 354 -13.59 0.07 9.47
N ALA A 355 -12.90 -1.05 9.54
CA ALA A 355 -13.24 -2.27 8.82
C ALA A 355 -13.47 -3.43 9.78
N ARG A 356 -14.48 -4.25 9.51
CA ARG A 356 -14.76 -5.50 10.20
C ARG A 356 -14.45 -6.67 9.27
N GLY A 357 -13.48 -7.48 9.66
CA GLY A 357 -13.18 -8.79 9.08
C GLY A 357 -13.83 -9.94 9.86
N PRO A 358 -13.52 -11.19 9.51
CA PRO A 358 -14.07 -12.37 10.20
C PRO A 358 -13.70 -12.40 11.69
N GLU A 359 -12.48 -12.01 12.06
CA GLU A 359 -11.97 -12.14 13.43
C GLU A 359 -12.13 -10.84 14.22
N GLU A 360 -11.76 -9.70 13.64
CA GLU A 360 -11.60 -8.46 14.39
C GLU A 360 -12.10 -7.23 13.65
N THR A 361 -12.17 -6.12 14.38
CA THR A 361 -12.43 -4.79 13.84
C THR A 361 -11.15 -3.98 13.89
N VAL A 362 -10.75 -3.44 12.75
CA VAL A 362 -9.52 -2.69 12.57
C VAL A 362 -9.82 -1.29 12.09
N PHE A 363 -9.00 -0.32 12.48
CA PHE A 363 -9.05 1.01 11.89
C PHE A 363 -7.76 1.29 11.11
N TYR A 364 -7.87 2.06 10.03
CA TYR A 364 -6.76 2.43 9.17
C TYR A 364 -6.73 3.95 9.00
N ILE A 365 -5.52 4.51 9.03
CA ILE A 365 -5.29 5.86 8.55
C ILE A 365 -4.88 5.73 7.09
N GLN A 366 -5.66 6.34 6.23
CA GLN A 366 -5.49 6.27 4.78
C GLN A 366 -4.85 7.55 4.24
N ALA A 367 -3.93 7.39 3.30
CA ALA A 367 -3.32 8.46 2.55
C ALA A 367 -3.49 8.17 1.06
N GLY A 368 -4.13 9.06 0.31
CA GLY A 368 -4.51 8.80 -1.08
C GLY A 368 -5.77 7.95 -1.24
N GLY A 369 -5.88 7.28 -2.36
CA GLY A 369 -6.95 6.30 -2.63
C GLY A 369 -6.77 5.00 -1.85
N PRO A 370 -7.81 4.16 -1.74
CA PRO A 370 -7.78 2.96 -0.89
C PRO A 370 -6.77 1.90 -1.35
N TRP A 371 -6.35 1.96 -2.62
CA TRP A 371 -5.42 0.98 -3.22
C TRP A 371 -4.22 1.65 -3.88
N THR A 372 -3.86 2.84 -3.44
CA THR A 372 -2.80 3.66 -4.08
C THR A 372 -1.41 3.28 -3.56
N PHE A 373 -1.29 2.85 -2.31
CA PHE A 373 -0.04 2.52 -1.63
C PHE A 373 -0.10 1.15 -0.96
#